data_c55be0787efee5f2e09cd6dd93b05b17
#
_entry.id   c55be0787efee5f2e09cd6dd93b05b17
#
_cell.length_a   1.000
_cell.length_b   1.000
_cell.length_c   1.000
_cell.angle_alpha   90.00
_cell.angle_beta   90.00
_cell.angle_gamma   90.00
#
_symmetry.space_group_name_H-M   'P 1'
#
loop_
_entity.id
_entity.type
_entity.pdbx_description
1 polymer ?
#
loop_
_entity_poly.entity_id
_entity_poly.type
_entity_poly.pdbx_seq_one_letter_code
_entity_poly.pdbx_strand_id
1 'polypeptide(L)'
;MTRQKILISACLLGHAVRYDGTGKPLVHPAIERWREEGRLVTICPELAGGMSVPRPPAEIENGMTGEDVLAGRARVLEITGGDVTAEFVAGARRALDFASQNGCTHALLIDGSPSCGSGLIYDGSFSGRKQAGNGVTAALLASAGIEVFSHIEIDRLAARVGSVPIGDARHPVHPSET
;
A
#
# COMPACT_ATOMS: atom_id res chain seq x y z
N MET A 1 13.69 19.80 -7.70
CA MET A 1 12.54 18.94 -8.01
C MET A 1 12.29 18.03 -6.82
N THR A 2 11.11 18.11 -6.24
CA THR A 2 10.70 17.24 -5.14
C THR A 2 10.54 15.80 -5.66
N ARG A 3 11.25 14.86 -5.03
CA ARG A 3 11.14 13.45 -5.39
C ARG A 3 9.76 12.93 -5.00
N GLN A 4 9.10 12.20 -5.89
CA GLN A 4 7.79 11.61 -5.64
C GLN A 4 7.87 10.64 -4.46
N LYS A 5 6.99 10.81 -3.47
CA LYS A 5 6.88 9.92 -2.32
C LYS A 5 5.89 8.80 -2.58
N ILE A 6 6.15 7.68 -1.94
CA ILE A 6 5.44 6.41 -2.13
C ILE A 6 4.91 5.98 -0.77
N LEU A 7 3.58 5.85 -0.66
CA LEU A 7 2.97 5.19 0.49
C LEU A 7 3.20 3.69 0.38
N ILE A 8 3.66 3.04 1.45
CA ILE A 8 3.95 1.60 1.43
C ILE A 8 3.30 0.88 2.61
N SER A 9 2.73 -0.30 2.34
CA SER A 9 2.25 -1.19 3.40
C SER A 9 3.38 -1.56 4.35
N ALA A 10 3.21 -1.31 5.65
CA ALA A 10 4.25 -1.49 6.66
C ALA A 10 4.79 -2.93 6.70
N CYS A 11 3.94 -3.93 6.46
CA CYS A 11 4.36 -5.33 6.43
C CYS A 11 5.39 -5.63 5.32
N LEU A 12 5.38 -4.87 4.22
CA LEU A 12 6.36 -5.02 3.13
C LEU A 12 7.77 -4.55 3.53
N LEU A 13 7.88 -3.78 4.60
CA LEU A 13 9.15 -3.39 5.20
C LEU A 13 9.56 -4.28 6.38
N GLY A 14 8.84 -5.38 6.61
CA GLY A 14 9.11 -6.35 7.66
C GLY A 14 8.44 -6.07 9.00
N HIS A 15 7.59 -5.05 9.11
CA HIS A 15 6.85 -4.80 10.34
C HIS A 15 5.84 -5.94 10.60
N ALA A 16 5.80 -6.41 11.85
CA ALA A 16 4.97 -7.52 12.30
C ALA A 16 3.51 -7.07 12.55
N VAL A 17 2.86 -6.54 11.53
CA VAL A 17 1.54 -5.87 11.62
C VAL A 17 0.42 -6.60 10.90
N ARG A 18 0.71 -7.73 10.25
CA ARG A 18 -0.31 -8.56 9.64
C ARG A 18 -1.21 -9.20 10.71
N TYR A 19 -2.39 -9.67 10.31
CA TYR A 19 -3.38 -10.22 11.22
C TYR A 19 -2.82 -11.32 12.15
N ASP A 20 -1.87 -12.10 11.66
CA ASP A 20 -1.20 -13.20 12.40
C ASP A 20 0.03 -12.76 13.20
N GLY A 21 0.34 -11.47 13.24
CA GLY A 21 1.50 -10.92 13.92
C GLY A 21 2.82 -11.08 13.16
N THR A 22 2.76 -11.36 11.87
CA THR A 22 3.94 -11.46 11.00
C THR A 22 4.13 -10.23 10.12
N GLY A 23 5.33 -10.08 9.57
CA GLY A 23 5.62 -9.22 8.42
C GLY A 23 5.66 -10.04 7.13
N LYS A 24 5.82 -9.33 6.02
CA LYS A 24 6.09 -9.94 4.71
C LYS A 24 7.08 -9.04 3.96
N PRO A 25 8.34 -9.02 4.40
CA PRO A 25 9.31 -8.12 3.81
C PRO A 25 9.49 -8.38 2.31
N LEU A 26 9.45 -7.32 1.53
CA LEU A 26 9.71 -7.33 0.11
C LEU A 26 11.18 -6.94 -0.11
N VAL A 27 12.00 -7.91 -0.51
CA VAL A 27 13.41 -7.67 -0.82
C VAL A 27 13.54 -7.28 -2.29
N HIS A 28 13.83 -6.00 -2.52
CA HIS A 28 13.98 -5.47 -3.88
C HIS A 28 14.89 -4.23 -3.88
N PRO A 29 15.79 -4.06 -4.86
CA PRO A 29 16.71 -2.92 -4.91
C PRO A 29 16.02 -1.55 -4.90
N ALA A 30 14.83 -1.45 -5.48
CA ALA A 30 14.05 -0.22 -5.46
C ALA A 30 13.64 0.21 -4.05
N ILE A 31 13.31 -0.75 -3.17
CA ILE A 31 12.94 -0.47 -1.77
C ILE A 31 14.12 0.19 -1.04
N GLU A 32 15.31 -0.38 -1.16
CA GLU A 32 16.51 0.17 -0.52
C GLU A 32 16.82 1.57 -1.04
N ARG A 33 16.78 1.74 -2.35
CA ARG A 33 16.99 3.05 -2.98
C ARG A 33 15.97 4.09 -2.51
N TRP A 34 14.68 3.76 -2.49
CA TRP A 34 13.64 4.69 -2.04
C TRP A 34 13.76 5.01 -0.55
N ARG A 35 14.23 4.05 0.24
CA ARG A 35 14.53 4.28 1.67
C ARG A 35 15.67 5.27 1.83
N GLU A 36 16.79 5.05 1.15
CA GLU A 36 17.94 5.96 1.16
C GLU A 36 17.58 7.37 0.66
N GLU A 37 16.69 7.45 -0.30
CA GLU A 37 16.19 8.71 -0.87
C GLU A 37 15.13 9.41 0.01
N GLY A 38 14.69 8.80 1.12
CA GLY A 38 13.65 9.33 1.99
C GLY A 38 12.26 9.42 1.33
N ARG A 39 11.95 8.52 0.39
CA ARG A 39 10.72 8.53 -0.40
C ARG A 39 9.62 7.64 0.16
N LEU A 40 9.93 6.75 1.10
CA LEU A 40 8.95 5.82 1.66
C LEU A 40 8.17 6.46 2.80
N VAL A 41 6.85 6.39 2.72
CA VAL A 41 5.89 6.78 3.76
C VAL A 41 5.15 5.52 4.18
N THR A 42 5.37 5.06 5.40
CA THR A 42 4.98 3.73 5.86
C THR A 42 3.70 3.77 6.68
N ILE A 43 2.75 2.90 6.37
CA ILE A 43 1.51 2.77 7.15
C ILE A 43 0.99 1.33 7.12
N CYS A 44 0.33 0.93 8.22
CA CYS A 44 -0.61 -0.18 8.24
C CYS A 44 -2.02 0.39 8.42
N PRO A 45 -2.87 0.39 7.38
CA PRO A 45 -4.21 0.97 7.47
C PRO A 45 -5.10 0.27 8.52
N GLU A 46 -4.93 -1.03 8.70
CA GLU A 46 -5.71 -1.79 9.69
C GLU A 46 -5.38 -1.34 11.12
N LEU A 47 -4.10 -1.17 11.46
CA LEU A 47 -3.68 -0.60 12.75
C LEU A 47 -4.13 0.85 12.89
N ALA A 48 -4.02 1.64 11.83
CA ALA A 48 -4.48 3.02 11.82
C ALA A 48 -5.99 3.12 12.04
N GLY A 49 -6.76 2.13 11.62
CA GLY A 49 -8.20 2.01 11.85
C GLY A 49 -8.58 1.54 13.26
N GLY A 50 -7.60 1.22 14.10
CA GLY A 50 -7.82 0.80 15.49
C GLY A 50 -7.83 -0.70 15.72
N MET A 51 -7.45 -1.49 14.73
CA MET A 51 -7.39 -2.95 14.90
C MET A 51 -6.12 -3.37 15.64
N SER A 52 -6.22 -4.50 16.37
CA SER A 52 -5.11 -5.06 17.15
C SER A 52 -4.27 -6.05 16.33
N VAL A 53 -3.13 -6.44 16.87
CA VAL A 53 -2.30 -7.56 16.39
C VAL A 53 -2.05 -8.50 17.58
N PRO A 54 -2.30 -9.81 17.48
CA PRO A 54 -3.00 -10.47 16.38
C PRO A 54 -4.50 -10.11 16.32
N ARG A 55 -5.13 -10.44 15.20
CA ARG A 55 -6.57 -10.27 14.98
C ARG A 55 -7.10 -11.39 14.10
N PRO A 56 -8.41 -11.69 14.15
CA PRO A 56 -9.00 -12.68 13.24
C PRO A 56 -8.82 -12.24 11.78
N PRO A 57 -8.61 -13.19 10.84
CA PRO A 57 -8.64 -12.86 9.43
C PRO A 57 -10.01 -12.31 9.03
N ALA A 58 -10.01 -11.35 8.12
CA ALA A 58 -11.21 -10.69 7.62
C ALA A 58 -11.22 -10.69 6.09
N GLU A 59 -12.42 -10.71 5.52
CA GLU A 59 -12.65 -10.63 4.08
C GLU A 59 -13.84 -9.72 3.79
N ILE A 60 -13.88 -9.15 2.58
CA ILE A 60 -15.06 -8.43 2.10
C ILE A 60 -16.10 -9.47 1.68
N GLU A 61 -17.32 -9.32 2.18
CA GLU A 61 -18.39 -10.32 1.99
C GLU A 61 -18.86 -10.42 0.52
N ASN A 62 -19.45 -11.57 0.19
CA ASN A 62 -20.23 -11.80 -1.03
C ASN A 62 -19.49 -11.53 -2.36
N GLY A 63 -18.20 -11.75 -2.42
CA GLY A 63 -17.43 -11.49 -3.65
C GLY A 63 -17.39 -10.01 -4.04
N MET A 64 -17.69 -9.12 -3.12
CA MET A 64 -17.68 -7.68 -3.33
C MET A 64 -16.29 -7.08 -3.14
N THR A 65 -16.14 -5.80 -3.40
CA THR A 65 -14.86 -5.09 -3.45
C THR A 65 -14.79 -3.93 -2.46
N GLY A 66 -13.61 -3.32 -2.32
CA GLY A 66 -13.43 -2.14 -1.49
C GLY A 66 -14.28 -0.95 -1.92
N GLU A 67 -14.53 -0.79 -3.21
CA GLU A 67 -15.44 0.22 -3.75
C GLU A 67 -16.87 0.01 -3.25
N ASP A 68 -17.31 -1.24 -3.16
CA ASP A 68 -18.62 -1.59 -2.61
C ASP A 68 -18.72 -1.28 -1.12
N VAL A 69 -17.65 -1.54 -0.37
CA VAL A 69 -17.57 -1.18 1.07
C VAL A 69 -17.67 0.34 1.26
N LEU A 70 -16.90 1.10 0.48
CA LEU A 70 -16.93 2.56 0.55
C LEU A 70 -18.29 3.15 0.17
N ALA A 71 -19.03 2.48 -0.70
CA ALA A 71 -20.38 2.86 -1.12
C ALA A 71 -21.48 2.36 -0.18
N GLY A 72 -21.13 1.64 0.89
CA GLY A 72 -22.09 1.09 1.85
C GLY A 72 -22.87 -0.13 1.36
N ARG A 73 -22.39 -0.80 0.31
CA ARG A 73 -23.04 -2.00 -0.28
C ARG A 73 -22.47 -3.32 0.23
N ALA A 74 -21.35 -3.30 0.91
CA ALA A 74 -20.68 -4.51 1.42
C ALA A 74 -20.05 -4.23 2.78
N ARG A 75 -19.87 -5.29 3.54
CA ARG A 75 -19.21 -5.26 4.85
C ARG A 75 -17.86 -5.98 4.77
N VAL A 76 -16.96 -5.63 5.69
CA VAL A 76 -15.76 -6.42 6.00
C VAL A 76 -16.06 -7.22 7.25
N LEU A 77 -16.01 -8.54 7.13
CA LEU A 77 -16.36 -9.47 8.20
C LEU A 77 -15.13 -10.28 8.61
N GLU A 78 -14.97 -10.50 9.91
CA GLU A 78 -14.00 -11.44 10.45
C GLU A 78 -14.52 -12.88 10.29
N ILE A 79 -13.60 -13.85 10.23
CA ILE A 79 -13.97 -15.29 10.20
C ILE A 79 -14.81 -15.69 11.41
N THR A 80 -14.69 -14.98 12.52
CA THR A 80 -15.47 -15.14 13.75
C THR A 80 -16.87 -14.54 13.67
N GLY A 81 -17.20 -13.86 12.58
CA GLY A 81 -18.48 -13.19 12.34
C GLY A 81 -18.55 -11.73 12.76
N GLY A 82 -17.49 -11.18 13.34
CA GLY A 82 -17.43 -9.76 13.73
C GLY A 82 -17.47 -8.83 12.51
N ASP A 83 -18.25 -7.75 12.59
CA ASP A 83 -18.28 -6.71 11.57
C ASP A 83 -17.22 -5.64 11.91
N VAL A 84 -16.20 -5.54 11.06
CA VAL A 84 -15.08 -4.61 11.20
C VAL A 84 -15.06 -3.55 10.09
N THR A 85 -16.19 -3.35 9.44
CA THR A 85 -16.31 -2.40 8.33
C THR A 85 -15.90 -0.98 8.74
N ALA A 86 -16.35 -0.52 9.92
CA ALA A 86 -16.02 0.82 10.39
C ALA A 86 -14.52 1.04 10.58
N GLU A 87 -13.83 0.06 11.13
CA GLU A 87 -12.38 0.08 11.35
C GLU A 87 -11.62 0.10 10.01
N PHE A 88 -12.03 -0.70 9.04
CA PHE A 88 -11.42 -0.72 7.71
C PHE A 88 -11.65 0.59 6.96
N VAL A 89 -12.83 1.17 7.02
CA VAL A 89 -13.12 2.47 6.40
C VAL A 89 -12.35 3.59 7.10
N ALA A 90 -12.29 3.60 8.43
CA ALA A 90 -11.51 4.58 9.18
C ALA A 90 -10.01 4.46 8.86
N GLY A 91 -9.48 3.24 8.76
CA GLY A 91 -8.10 2.99 8.40
C GLY A 91 -7.77 3.47 6.99
N ALA A 92 -8.66 3.25 6.03
CA ALA A 92 -8.51 3.74 4.67
C ALA A 92 -8.47 5.27 4.61
N ARG A 93 -9.36 5.95 5.33
CA ARG A 93 -9.39 7.42 5.42
C ARG A 93 -8.12 7.97 6.04
N ARG A 94 -7.63 7.37 7.13
CA ARG A 94 -6.36 7.78 7.76
C ARG A 94 -5.17 7.55 6.84
N ALA A 95 -5.16 6.46 6.08
CA ALA A 95 -4.12 6.22 5.09
C ALA A 95 -4.12 7.28 3.98
N LEU A 96 -5.28 7.68 3.50
CA LEU A 96 -5.40 8.75 2.51
C LEU A 96 -4.93 10.10 3.08
N ASP A 97 -5.36 10.45 4.29
CA ASP A 97 -4.95 11.70 4.94
C ASP A 97 -3.43 11.72 5.14
N PHE A 98 -2.85 10.61 5.61
CA PHE A 98 -1.41 10.48 5.81
C PHE A 98 -0.63 10.58 4.50
N ALA A 99 -1.11 9.94 3.44
CA ALA A 99 -0.52 10.04 2.11
C ALA A 99 -0.56 11.49 1.59
N SER A 100 -1.69 12.16 1.75
CA SER A 100 -1.87 13.55 1.31
C SER A 100 -0.98 14.51 2.07
N GLN A 101 -0.90 14.39 3.40
CA GLN A 101 -0.03 15.22 4.25
C GLN A 101 1.45 15.05 3.92
N ASN A 102 1.86 13.87 3.45
CA ASN A 102 3.24 13.58 3.08
C ASN A 102 3.53 13.79 1.59
N GLY A 103 2.54 14.21 0.79
CA GLY A 103 2.71 14.44 -0.64
C GLY A 103 2.95 13.16 -1.44
N CYS A 104 2.37 12.04 -1.02
CA CYS A 104 2.46 10.78 -1.76
C CYS A 104 1.63 10.86 -3.05
N THR A 105 2.23 10.46 -4.15
CA THR A 105 1.58 10.39 -5.47
C THR A 105 1.34 8.95 -5.91
N HIS A 106 2.04 8.01 -5.28
CA HIS A 106 2.00 6.57 -5.58
C HIS A 106 1.89 5.77 -4.28
N ALA A 107 1.35 4.55 -4.38
CA ALA A 107 1.30 3.60 -3.29
C ALA A 107 1.73 2.21 -3.76
N LEU A 108 2.48 1.51 -2.91
CA LEU A 108 2.86 0.11 -3.07
C LEU A 108 2.24 -0.68 -1.92
N LEU A 109 1.25 -1.48 -2.22
CA LEU A 109 0.44 -2.17 -1.24
C LEU A 109 0.54 -3.68 -1.37
N ILE A 110 0.42 -4.38 -0.23
CA ILE A 110 0.40 -5.84 -0.23
C ILE A 110 -0.92 -6.37 -0.78
N ASP A 111 -0.85 -7.35 -1.67
CA ASP A 111 -2.03 -8.05 -2.20
C ASP A 111 -2.66 -9.02 -1.20
N GLY A 112 -3.92 -9.36 -1.44
CA GLY A 112 -4.69 -10.33 -0.67
C GLY A 112 -5.39 -9.76 0.56
N SER A 113 -4.99 -8.58 1.04
CA SER A 113 -5.65 -7.93 2.18
C SER A 113 -6.98 -7.28 1.77
N PRO A 114 -8.03 -7.34 2.59
CA PRO A 114 -9.27 -6.60 2.37
C PRO A 114 -9.08 -5.07 2.49
N SER A 115 -7.96 -4.63 3.02
CA SER A 115 -7.53 -3.23 3.08
C SER A 115 -6.62 -2.86 1.91
N CYS A 116 -5.46 -3.49 1.83
CA CYS A 116 -4.36 -3.11 0.93
C CYS A 116 -4.38 -3.82 -0.44
N GLY A 117 -5.16 -4.88 -0.61
CA GLY A 117 -5.20 -5.62 -1.87
C GLY A 117 -5.48 -4.69 -3.05
N SER A 118 -4.65 -4.72 -4.07
CA SER A 118 -4.73 -3.79 -5.21
C SER A 118 -4.74 -4.48 -6.58
N GLY A 119 -5.02 -5.75 -6.59
CA GLY A 119 -5.20 -6.58 -7.77
C GLY A 119 -5.98 -7.81 -7.43
N LEU A 120 -5.66 -8.42 -6.31
CA LEU A 120 -6.33 -9.61 -5.79
C LEU A 120 -6.76 -9.41 -4.35
N ILE A 121 -7.97 -9.83 -4.04
CA ILE A 121 -8.53 -9.95 -2.68
C ILE A 121 -9.20 -11.31 -2.53
N TYR A 122 -9.43 -11.73 -1.30
CA TYR A 122 -10.24 -12.93 -1.05
C TYR A 122 -11.72 -12.66 -1.30
N ASP A 123 -12.48 -13.70 -1.69
CA ASP A 123 -13.85 -13.57 -2.19
C ASP A 123 -14.94 -13.50 -1.11
N GLY A 124 -14.57 -13.50 0.15
CA GLY A 124 -15.51 -13.43 1.28
C GLY A 124 -16.00 -14.77 1.78
N SER A 125 -15.59 -15.88 1.15
CA SER A 125 -16.01 -17.24 1.55
C SER A 125 -15.12 -17.89 2.61
N PHE A 126 -13.98 -17.29 2.93
CA PHE A 126 -12.94 -17.86 3.79
C PHE A 126 -12.46 -19.23 3.33
N SER A 127 -12.52 -19.50 2.03
CA SER A 127 -12.10 -20.75 1.40
C SER A 127 -10.72 -20.70 0.75
N GLY A 128 -10.01 -19.59 0.89
CA GLY A 128 -8.73 -19.37 0.23
C GLY A 128 -8.84 -18.95 -1.23
N ARG A 129 -10.05 -18.77 -1.76
CA ARG A 129 -10.24 -18.28 -3.13
C ARG A 129 -10.04 -16.78 -3.22
N LYS A 130 -9.27 -16.38 -4.22
CA LYS A 130 -9.02 -14.98 -4.57
C LYS A 130 -9.79 -14.60 -5.81
N GLN A 131 -10.12 -13.32 -5.89
CA GLN A 131 -10.76 -12.70 -7.06
C GLN A 131 -10.04 -11.39 -7.40
N ALA A 132 -10.21 -10.92 -8.62
CA ALA A 132 -9.78 -9.57 -8.99
C ALA A 132 -10.59 -8.53 -8.23
N GLY A 133 -9.92 -7.52 -7.71
CA GLY A 133 -10.56 -6.43 -6.98
C GLY A 133 -9.59 -5.70 -6.05
N ASN A 134 -10.10 -4.61 -5.49
CA ASN A 134 -9.37 -3.78 -4.55
C ASN A 134 -9.90 -3.95 -3.13
N GLY A 135 -9.00 -3.88 -2.15
CA GLY A 135 -9.35 -3.66 -0.76
C GLY A 135 -9.81 -2.22 -0.51
N VAL A 136 -10.30 -1.96 0.67
CA VAL A 136 -10.93 -0.65 1.01
C VAL A 136 -9.94 0.50 0.89
N THR A 137 -8.72 0.34 1.40
CA THR A 137 -7.66 1.37 1.31
C THR A 137 -7.20 1.58 -0.12
N ALA A 138 -6.93 0.51 -0.86
CA ALA A 138 -6.53 0.60 -2.27
C ALA A 138 -7.57 1.34 -3.11
N ALA A 139 -8.85 1.03 -2.92
CA ALA A 139 -9.95 1.68 -3.61
C ALA A 139 -10.03 3.18 -3.29
N LEU A 140 -9.91 3.56 -2.02
CA LEU A 140 -9.99 4.97 -1.60
C LEU A 140 -8.80 5.77 -2.13
N LEU A 141 -7.58 5.26 -2.03
CA LEU A 141 -6.38 5.92 -2.55
C LEU A 141 -6.49 6.14 -4.06
N ALA A 142 -6.91 5.12 -4.81
CA ALA A 142 -7.09 5.21 -6.26
C ALA A 142 -8.14 6.25 -6.63
N SER A 143 -9.28 6.30 -5.91
CA SER A 143 -10.34 7.29 -6.14
C SER A 143 -9.88 8.73 -5.90
N ALA A 144 -8.87 8.92 -5.07
CA ALA A 144 -8.28 10.23 -4.76
C ALA A 144 -7.12 10.61 -5.69
N GLY A 145 -6.85 9.81 -6.73
CA GLY A 145 -5.81 10.09 -7.73
C GLY A 145 -4.41 9.60 -7.37
N ILE A 146 -4.25 8.83 -6.30
CA ILE A 146 -2.98 8.16 -5.99
C ILE A 146 -2.87 6.90 -6.85
N GLU A 147 -1.78 6.76 -7.58
CA GLU A 147 -1.54 5.61 -8.45
C GLU A 147 -1.11 4.41 -7.59
N VAL A 148 -1.97 3.38 -7.53
CA VAL A 148 -1.79 2.23 -6.63
C VAL A 148 -1.20 1.05 -7.39
N PHE A 149 -0.16 0.43 -6.80
CA PHE A 149 0.52 -0.76 -7.31
C PHE A 149 0.47 -1.87 -6.27
N SER A 150 0.19 -3.09 -6.73
CA SER A 150 0.43 -4.29 -5.94
C SER A 150 1.94 -4.50 -5.75
N HIS A 151 2.32 -5.12 -4.63
CA HIS A 151 3.73 -5.42 -4.36
C HIS A 151 4.41 -6.28 -5.44
N ILE A 152 3.65 -7.08 -6.18
CA ILE A 152 4.18 -7.86 -7.31
C ILE A 152 4.47 -6.99 -8.54
N GLU A 153 3.96 -5.77 -8.58
CA GLU A 153 4.17 -4.81 -9.66
C GLU A 153 5.31 -3.81 -9.36
N ILE A 154 6.19 -4.12 -8.42
CA ILE A 154 7.23 -3.18 -7.97
C ILE A 154 8.13 -2.69 -9.10
N ASP A 155 8.44 -3.52 -10.08
CA ASP A 155 9.24 -3.12 -11.24
C ASP A 155 8.50 -2.07 -12.10
N ARG A 156 7.20 -2.22 -12.24
CA ARG A 156 6.33 -1.29 -12.95
C ARG A 156 6.27 0.06 -12.22
N LEU A 157 6.15 0.04 -10.89
CA LEU A 157 6.23 1.25 -10.08
C LEU A 157 7.61 1.90 -10.19
N ALA A 158 8.69 1.12 -10.12
CA ALA A 158 10.05 1.65 -10.24
C ALA A 158 10.28 2.36 -11.59
N ALA A 159 9.77 1.78 -12.67
CA ALA A 159 9.79 2.43 -13.98
C ALA A 159 8.97 3.73 -14.01
N ARG A 160 7.80 3.73 -13.34
CA ARG A 160 6.88 4.86 -13.32
C ARG A 160 7.43 6.08 -12.57
N VAL A 161 8.03 5.87 -11.40
CA VAL A 161 8.56 6.97 -10.57
C VAL A 161 9.98 7.40 -10.96
N GLY A 162 10.62 6.65 -11.85
CA GLY A 162 11.97 6.90 -12.36
C GLY A 162 13.06 6.86 -11.28
N SER A 163 14.29 6.54 -11.70
CA SER A 163 15.48 7.03 -11.03
C SER A 163 15.75 8.43 -11.60
N VAL A 164 15.87 9.45 -10.74
CA VAL A 164 16.55 10.66 -11.17
C VAL A 164 17.96 10.21 -11.59
N PRO A 165 18.42 10.48 -12.81
CA PRO A 165 19.81 10.23 -13.14
C PRO A 165 20.65 10.90 -12.06
N ILE A 166 21.55 10.16 -11.44
CA ILE A 166 22.64 10.77 -10.67
C ILE A 166 23.28 11.72 -11.66
N GLY A 167 23.14 13.03 -11.39
CA GLY A 167 23.64 14.06 -12.29
C GLY A 167 25.06 13.67 -12.66
N ASP A 168 25.31 13.56 -13.95
CA ASP A 168 26.62 13.42 -14.51
C ASP A 168 27.51 14.45 -13.84
N ALA A 169 28.35 14.01 -12.94
CA ALA A 169 29.39 14.83 -12.35
C ALA A 169 30.36 15.15 -13.48
N ARG A 170 30.01 16.16 -14.28
CA ARG A 170 30.90 16.68 -15.30
C ARG A 170 32.15 17.11 -14.58
N HIS A 171 33.23 16.37 -14.86
CA HIS A 171 34.57 16.78 -14.53
C HIS A 171 34.75 18.25 -14.91
N PRO A 172 35.24 19.11 -14.02
CA PRO A 172 35.72 20.40 -14.43
C PRO A 172 36.89 20.17 -15.38
N VAL A 173 36.70 20.52 -16.64
CA VAL A 173 37.80 20.66 -17.59
C VAL A 173 38.69 21.77 -17.08
N HIS A 174 39.89 21.43 -16.66
CA HIS A 174 40.96 22.41 -16.44
C HIS A 174 41.26 23.11 -17.75
N PRO A 175 41.27 24.46 -17.81
CA PRO A 175 41.88 25.13 -18.91
C PRO A 175 43.38 24.98 -18.78
N SER A 176 44.00 24.37 -19.79
CA SER A 176 45.43 24.36 -19.96
C SER A 176 45.93 25.76 -20.32
N GLU A 177 46.79 26.27 -19.46
CA GLU A 177 47.58 27.47 -19.74
C GLU A 177 48.54 27.18 -20.90
N THR A 178 48.58 28.13 -21.84
CA THR A 178 49.73 28.45 -22.68
C THR A 178 50.06 29.92 -22.55
#